data_f55d10f49dc042af7ab88cfd83aa1837
#
_entry.id   f55d10f49dc042af7ab88cfd83aa1837
#
_cell.length_a   1.000
_cell.length_b   1.000
_cell.length_c   1.000
_cell.angle_alpha   90.00
_cell.angle_beta   90.00
_cell.angle_gamma   90.00
#
_symmetry.space_group_name_H-M   'P 1'
#
loop_
_entity.id
_entity.type
_entity.pdbx_description
1 polymer ?
#
loop_
_entity_poly.entity_id
_entity_poly.type
_entity_poly.pdbx_seq_one_letter_code
_entity_poly.pdbx_strand_id
1 'polypeptide(L)'
;IFPPDTLKKDVLEKLDENELRSLIIELAEKELNRKKEQVPPEIFNEFLKVVMLRVIDTYWMRHIDAMSELRQGVTLQAYAQQSPLVIYQKQGLEMFNEMVKNISTDVTRYAIRAQINYNVEREAVVKNTSTNEGRSDQRPKKPKVRKNRGQRNLPWR
;
A
#
# COMPACT_ATOMS: atom_id res chain seq x y z
N ILE A 1 12.95 16.02 -6.20
CA ILE A 1 12.42 15.09 -7.20
C ILE A 1 13.58 14.56 -8.05
N PHE A 2 14.44 15.41 -8.57
CA PHE A 2 15.59 15.05 -9.40
C PHE A 2 16.89 15.00 -8.60
N PRO A 3 17.91 14.26 -9.05
CA PRO A 3 19.25 14.32 -8.48
C PRO A 3 19.77 15.77 -8.47
N PRO A 4 20.59 16.16 -7.48
CA PRO A 4 21.02 17.56 -7.30
C PRO A 4 21.80 18.14 -8.50
N ASP A 5 22.42 17.26 -9.31
CA ASP A 5 23.22 17.69 -10.47
C ASP A 5 22.41 17.87 -11.77
N THR A 6 21.11 17.50 -11.77
CA THR A 6 20.29 17.53 -12.98
C THR A 6 19.87 18.94 -13.37
N LEU A 7 19.78 19.85 -12.41
CA LEU A 7 19.37 21.24 -12.62
C LEU A 7 20.44 22.16 -12.09
N LYS A 8 21.26 22.71 -12.99
CA LYS A 8 22.24 23.72 -12.64
C LYS A 8 21.56 25.05 -12.36
N LYS A 9 21.91 25.70 -11.26
CA LYS A 9 21.32 26.96 -10.80
C LYS A 9 21.39 28.06 -11.86
N ASP A 10 22.50 28.12 -12.57
CA ASP A 10 22.74 29.12 -13.64
C ASP A 10 21.79 28.99 -14.84
N VAL A 11 21.23 27.79 -15.07
CA VAL A 11 20.23 27.52 -16.11
C VAL A 11 18.85 27.96 -15.63
N LEU A 12 18.53 27.67 -14.33
CA LEU A 12 17.23 28.01 -13.75
C LEU A 12 16.98 29.51 -13.64
N GLU A 13 18.04 30.31 -13.41
CA GLU A 13 17.92 31.75 -13.27
C GLU A 13 17.68 32.51 -14.61
N LYS A 14 17.89 31.81 -15.74
CA LYS A 14 17.74 32.39 -17.09
C LYS A 14 16.46 32.02 -17.82
N LEU A 15 15.73 31.06 -17.29
CA LEU A 15 14.52 30.52 -17.93
C LEU A 15 13.27 31.26 -17.45
N ASP A 16 12.34 31.49 -18.37
CA ASP A 16 10.99 31.93 -18.05
C ASP A 16 10.21 30.82 -17.40
N GLU A 17 9.10 31.18 -16.69
CA GLU A 17 8.25 30.22 -15.97
C GLU A 17 7.74 29.09 -16.88
N ASN A 18 7.36 29.42 -18.13
CA ASN A 18 6.86 28.43 -19.09
C ASN A 18 7.97 27.50 -19.60
N GLU A 19 9.16 28.04 -19.84
CA GLU A 19 10.34 27.27 -20.23
C GLU A 19 10.79 26.34 -19.10
N LEU A 20 10.76 26.83 -17.86
CA LEU A 20 11.09 26.04 -16.68
C LEU A 20 10.09 24.89 -16.50
N ARG A 21 8.80 25.16 -16.68
CA ARG A 21 7.74 24.13 -16.62
C ARG A 21 7.98 23.05 -17.68
N SER A 22 8.25 23.46 -18.93
CA SER A 22 8.49 22.52 -20.03
C SER A 22 9.73 21.67 -19.78
N LEU A 23 10.80 22.27 -19.28
CA LEU A 23 12.03 21.57 -18.92
C LEU A 23 11.79 20.53 -17.81
N ILE A 24 11.04 20.88 -16.78
CA ILE A 24 10.71 19.96 -15.68
C ILE A 24 9.89 18.77 -16.19
N ILE A 25 8.92 19.01 -17.05
CA ILE A 25 8.10 17.96 -17.66
C ILE A 25 8.97 17.01 -18.49
N GLU A 26 9.82 17.56 -19.37
CA GLU A 26 10.72 16.77 -20.21
C GLU A 26 11.67 15.91 -19.37
N LEU A 27 12.26 16.47 -18.30
CA LEU A 27 13.12 15.73 -17.39
C LEU A 27 12.36 14.61 -16.65
N ALA A 28 11.12 14.88 -16.26
CA ALA A 28 10.28 13.90 -15.60
C ALA A 28 9.92 12.73 -16.53
N GLU A 29 9.54 13.04 -17.77
CA GLU A 29 9.25 12.04 -18.80
C GLU A 29 10.48 11.20 -19.15
N LYS A 30 11.62 11.85 -19.31
CA LYS A 30 12.90 11.17 -19.56
C LYS A 30 13.28 10.21 -18.46
N GLU A 31 13.13 10.62 -17.20
CA GLU A 31 13.42 9.75 -16.05
C GLU A 31 12.45 8.58 -15.96
N LEU A 32 11.17 8.80 -16.24
CA LEU A 32 10.16 7.75 -16.24
C LEU A 32 10.40 6.74 -17.37
N ASN A 33 10.72 7.22 -18.57
CA ASN A 33 11.06 6.37 -19.72
C ASN A 33 12.35 5.57 -19.47
N ARG A 34 13.37 6.17 -18.87
CA ARG A 34 14.57 5.45 -18.43
C ARG A 34 14.26 4.29 -17.50
N LYS A 35 13.37 4.48 -16.53
CA LYS A 35 12.94 3.41 -15.63
C LYS A 35 12.16 2.33 -16.35
N LYS A 36 11.30 2.71 -17.28
CA LYS A 36 10.52 1.77 -18.09
C LYS A 36 11.39 0.85 -18.94
N GLU A 37 12.53 1.37 -19.43
CA GLU A 37 13.49 0.61 -20.23
C GLU A 37 14.38 -0.32 -19.39
N GLN A 38 14.59 -0.01 -18.10
CA GLN A 38 15.46 -0.77 -17.22
C GLN A 38 14.82 -2.07 -16.68
N VAL A 39 13.51 -2.21 -16.76
CA VAL A 39 12.79 -3.35 -16.21
C VAL A 39 11.75 -3.89 -17.21
N PRO A 40 11.37 -5.17 -17.11
CA PRO A 40 10.28 -5.73 -17.92
C PRO A 40 8.99 -4.91 -17.75
N PRO A 41 8.18 -4.75 -18.81
CA PRO A 41 6.94 -3.95 -18.78
C PRO A 41 5.96 -4.39 -17.68
N GLU A 42 5.91 -5.68 -17.41
CA GLU A 42 5.04 -6.26 -16.36
C GLU A 42 5.44 -5.76 -14.97
N ILE A 43 6.75 -5.75 -14.69
CA ILE A 43 7.30 -5.29 -13.42
C ILE A 43 7.09 -3.78 -13.26
N PHE A 44 7.27 -3.01 -14.34
CA PHE A 44 7.03 -1.58 -14.33
C PHE A 44 5.55 -1.26 -14.05
N ASN A 45 4.62 -1.97 -14.67
CA ASN A 45 3.19 -1.79 -14.45
C ASN A 45 2.78 -2.18 -13.03
N GLU A 46 3.34 -3.27 -12.48
CA GLU A 46 3.08 -3.67 -11.10
C GLU A 46 3.64 -2.64 -10.11
N PHE A 47 4.84 -2.11 -10.37
CA PHE A 47 5.40 -1.02 -9.58
C PHE A 47 4.49 0.21 -9.56
N LEU A 48 4.02 0.69 -10.72
CA LEU A 48 3.10 1.82 -10.80
C LEU A 48 1.79 1.56 -10.05
N LYS A 49 1.23 0.37 -10.22
CA LYS A 49 0.01 -0.06 -9.53
C LYS A 49 0.18 -0.03 -8.00
N VAL A 50 1.28 -0.57 -7.49
CA VAL A 50 1.56 -0.57 -6.05
C VAL A 50 1.72 0.86 -5.52
N VAL A 51 2.44 1.72 -6.23
CA VAL A 51 2.61 3.14 -5.87
C VAL A 51 1.25 3.83 -5.83
N MET A 52 0.44 3.69 -6.89
CA MET A 52 -0.88 4.32 -6.97
C MET A 52 -1.81 3.85 -5.85
N LEU A 53 -1.92 2.54 -5.65
CA LEU A 53 -2.81 1.98 -4.63
C LEU A 53 -2.40 2.44 -3.23
N ARG A 54 -1.11 2.44 -2.92
CA ARG A 54 -0.62 2.88 -1.61
C ARG A 54 -0.92 4.36 -1.33
N VAL A 55 -0.74 5.21 -2.33
CA VAL A 55 -1.01 6.65 -2.21
C VAL A 55 -2.52 6.88 -2.06
N ILE A 56 -3.33 6.27 -2.93
CA ILE A 56 -4.79 6.39 -2.89
C ILE A 56 -5.32 5.94 -1.52
N ASP A 57 -4.91 4.78 -1.04
CA ASP A 57 -5.35 4.24 0.25
C ASP A 57 -5.04 5.21 1.40
N THR A 58 -3.82 5.74 1.44
CA THR A 58 -3.40 6.71 2.46
C THR A 58 -4.26 7.97 2.46
N TYR A 59 -4.52 8.56 1.29
CA TYR A 59 -5.32 9.78 1.18
C TYR A 59 -6.81 9.52 1.39
N TRP A 60 -7.28 8.37 0.93
CA TRP A 60 -8.68 7.98 1.10
C TRP A 60 -9.05 7.80 2.56
N MET A 61 -8.22 7.10 3.34
CA MET A 61 -8.46 6.93 4.78
C MET A 61 -8.50 8.28 5.50
N ARG A 62 -7.55 9.18 5.23
CA ARG A 62 -7.55 10.53 5.78
C ARG A 62 -8.79 11.34 5.37
N HIS A 63 -9.24 11.16 4.13
CA HIS A 63 -10.44 11.86 3.65
C HIS A 63 -11.72 11.38 4.36
N ILE A 64 -11.84 10.07 4.60
CA ILE A 64 -12.98 9.52 5.37
C ILE A 64 -13.03 10.14 6.78
N ASP A 65 -11.90 10.22 7.46
CA ASP A 65 -11.81 10.81 8.79
C ASP A 65 -12.17 12.30 8.75
N ALA A 66 -11.61 13.06 7.82
CA ALA A 66 -11.86 14.47 7.65
C ALA A 66 -13.34 14.76 7.28
N MET A 67 -13.97 13.90 6.46
CA MET A 67 -15.41 14.02 6.14
C MET A 67 -16.29 13.70 7.38
N SER A 68 -15.85 12.81 8.25
CA SER A 68 -16.53 12.53 9.52
C SER A 68 -16.47 13.74 10.46
N GLU A 69 -15.31 14.39 10.57
CA GLU A 69 -15.13 15.61 11.34
C GLU A 69 -15.97 16.78 10.76
N LEU A 70 -15.95 16.94 9.42
CA LEU A 70 -16.76 17.92 8.73
C LEU A 70 -18.25 17.75 9.07
N ARG A 71 -18.76 16.52 9.04
CA ARG A 71 -20.17 16.23 9.35
C ARG A 71 -20.55 16.65 10.76
N GLN A 72 -19.66 16.48 11.73
CA GLN A 72 -19.87 16.92 13.11
C GLN A 72 -19.79 18.44 13.23
N GLY A 73 -18.82 19.07 12.57
CA GLY A 73 -18.59 20.51 12.61
C GLY A 73 -19.71 21.33 11.95
N VAL A 74 -20.27 20.86 10.85
CA VAL A 74 -21.36 21.53 10.12
C VAL A 74 -22.62 21.68 10.97
N THR A 75 -22.89 20.74 11.87
CA THR A 75 -24.04 20.83 12.79
C THR A 75 -23.93 22.03 13.74
N LEU A 76 -22.71 22.39 14.14
CA LEU A 76 -22.44 23.55 14.98
C LEU A 76 -22.51 24.87 14.20
N GLN A 77 -22.19 24.86 12.90
CA GLN A 77 -22.25 26.03 12.01
C GLN A 77 -23.67 26.36 11.56
N ALA A 78 -24.65 25.49 11.77
CA ALA A 78 -26.06 25.69 11.43
C ALA A 78 -26.69 26.93 12.08
N TYR A 79 -26.08 27.50 13.11
CA TYR A 79 -26.49 28.76 13.72
C TYR A 79 -26.29 29.98 12.79
N ALA A 80 -25.58 29.89 11.69
CA ALA A 80 -25.17 30.99 10.81
C ALA A 80 -26.06 31.13 9.55
N GLN A 81 -27.36 30.83 9.62
CA GLN A 81 -28.37 31.05 8.55
C GLN A 81 -28.13 30.29 7.22
N GLN A 82 -27.14 29.43 7.11
CA GLN A 82 -26.94 28.59 5.93
C GLN A 82 -27.38 27.13 6.22
N SER A 83 -27.94 26.49 5.17
CA SER A 83 -28.32 25.08 5.29
C SER A 83 -27.07 24.22 5.56
N PRO A 84 -27.02 23.41 6.65
CA PRO A 84 -25.91 22.53 6.95
C PRO A 84 -25.56 21.59 5.79
N LEU A 85 -26.55 21.17 5.04
CA LEU A 85 -26.38 20.31 3.87
C LEU A 85 -25.55 20.99 2.78
N VAL A 86 -25.86 22.27 2.49
CA VAL A 86 -25.13 23.04 1.46
C VAL A 86 -23.67 23.24 1.86
N ILE A 87 -23.45 23.57 3.14
CA ILE A 87 -22.08 23.72 3.67
C ILE A 87 -21.31 22.40 3.55
N TYR A 88 -21.91 21.28 3.97
CA TYR A 88 -21.32 19.95 3.87
C TYR A 88 -20.95 19.58 2.43
N GLN A 89 -21.87 19.80 1.48
CA GLN A 89 -21.62 19.50 0.07
C GLN A 89 -20.48 20.35 -0.51
N LYS A 90 -20.48 21.66 -0.21
CA LYS A 90 -19.44 22.57 -0.72
C LYS A 90 -18.07 22.24 -0.15
N GLN A 91 -17.94 22.16 1.15
CA GLN A 91 -16.66 21.86 1.80
C GLN A 91 -16.18 20.44 1.49
N GLY A 92 -17.09 19.46 1.44
CA GLY A 92 -16.76 18.09 1.05
C GLY A 92 -16.22 17.99 -0.38
N LEU A 93 -16.78 18.75 -1.32
CA LEU A 93 -16.27 18.83 -2.69
C LEU A 93 -14.87 19.47 -2.74
N GLU A 94 -14.65 20.55 -1.99
CA GLU A 94 -13.35 21.22 -1.90
C GLU A 94 -12.29 20.25 -1.35
N MET A 95 -12.58 19.54 -0.25
CA MET A 95 -11.71 18.55 0.36
C MET A 95 -11.42 17.36 -0.58
N PHE A 96 -12.44 16.91 -1.32
CA PHE A 96 -12.27 15.85 -2.31
C PHE A 96 -11.34 16.26 -3.45
N ASN A 97 -11.53 17.47 -4.00
CA ASN A 97 -10.69 18.00 -5.07
C ASN A 97 -9.24 18.18 -4.61
N GLU A 98 -9.02 18.64 -3.38
CA GLU A 98 -7.70 18.72 -2.77
C GLU A 98 -7.06 17.34 -2.61
N MET A 99 -7.81 16.35 -2.14
CA MET A 99 -7.35 14.98 -2.05
C MET A 99 -6.89 14.44 -3.41
N VAL A 100 -7.68 14.60 -4.47
CA VAL A 100 -7.34 14.14 -5.83
C VAL A 100 -6.06 14.82 -6.33
N LYS A 101 -5.93 16.13 -6.10
CA LYS A 101 -4.71 16.89 -6.45
C LYS A 101 -3.48 16.34 -5.71
N ASN A 102 -3.61 16.07 -4.42
CA ASN A 102 -2.52 15.56 -3.58
C ASN A 102 -2.13 14.13 -4.01
N ILE A 103 -3.11 13.27 -4.33
CA ILE A 103 -2.86 11.93 -4.89
C ILE A 103 -2.03 12.03 -6.16
N SER A 104 -2.46 12.85 -7.13
CA SER A 104 -1.74 13.03 -8.40
C SER A 104 -0.30 13.51 -8.18
N THR A 105 -0.11 14.46 -7.27
CA THR A 105 1.21 15.00 -6.93
C THR A 105 2.11 13.94 -6.32
N ASP A 106 1.60 13.17 -5.36
CA ASP A 106 2.41 12.19 -4.65
C ASP A 106 2.66 10.93 -5.50
N VAL A 107 1.69 10.47 -6.31
CA VAL A 107 1.91 9.38 -7.27
C VAL A 107 3.05 9.75 -8.23
N THR A 108 3.01 10.95 -8.81
CA THR A 108 4.07 11.43 -9.71
C THR A 108 5.43 11.51 -8.99
N ARG A 109 5.44 12.06 -7.78
CA ARG A 109 6.64 12.16 -6.95
C ARG A 109 7.26 10.80 -6.65
N TYR A 110 6.44 9.82 -6.23
CA TYR A 110 6.93 8.48 -5.91
C TYR A 110 7.34 7.70 -7.16
N ALA A 111 6.59 7.81 -8.27
CA ALA A 111 6.94 7.16 -9.52
C ALA A 111 8.33 7.63 -10.04
N ILE A 112 8.65 8.93 -9.88
CA ILE A 112 9.93 9.47 -10.31
C ILE A 112 11.06 9.14 -9.31
N ARG A 113 10.79 9.21 -7.99
CA ARG A 113 11.85 9.05 -6.96
C ARG A 113 12.16 7.61 -6.59
N ALA A 114 11.17 6.72 -6.61
CA ALA A 114 11.37 5.36 -6.18
C ALA A 114 12.33 4.61 -7.12
N GLN A 115 13.19 3.79 -6.54
CA GLN A 115 14.05 2.86 -7.28
C GLN A 115 13.36 1.51 -7.36
N ILE A 116 13.35 0.92 -8.55
CA ILE A 116 12.78 -0.39 -8.77
C ILE A 116 13.91 -1.41 -8.57
N ASN A 117 13.93 -2.07 -7.39
CA ASN A 117 14.84 -3.16 -7.13
C ASN A 117 14.22 -4.44 -7.68
N TYR A 118 14.59 -4.79 -8.90
CA TYR A 118 14.16 -6.02 -9.56
C TYR A 118 15.16 -7.14 -9.23
N ASN A 119 14.83 -7.97 -8.25
CA ASN A 119 15.55 -9.21 -8.01
C ASN A 119 14.94 -10.31 -8.87
N VAL A 120 15.72 -10.84 -9.83
CA VAL A 120 15.31 -11.92 -10.73
C VAL A 120 15.21 -13.26 -10.01
N GLU A 121 15.76 -13.37 -8.80
CA GLU A 121 15.63 -14.57 -7.97
C GLU A 121 14.20 -14.67 -7.41
N ARG A 122 13.35 -15.36 -8.17
CA ARG A 122 12.17 -16.00 -7.58
C ARG A 122 12.69 -17.05 -6.61
N GLU A 123 12.86 -16.70 -5.35
CA GLU A 123 12.93 -17.72 -4.31
C GLU A 123 11.70 -18.62 -4.48
N ALA A 124 11.94 -19.87 -4.81
CA ALA A 124 10.88 -20.88 -4.86
C ALA A 124 10.34 -21.01 -3.43
N VAL A 125 9.26 -20.27 -3.13
CA VAL A 125 8.57 -20.24 -1.82
C VAL A 125 7.98 -21.61 -1.46
N VAL A 126 8.05 -22.58 -2.39
CA VAL A 126 7.58 -23.95 -2.18
C VAL A 126 8.76 -24.92 -2.28
N LYS A 127 9.69 -24.87 -1.32
CA LYS A 127 10.49 -26.02 -0.98
C LYS A 127 9.74 -26.79 0.10
N ASN A 128 9.25 -27.98 -0.28
CA ASN A 128 8.64 -28.98 0.60
C ASN A 128 7.16 -28.76 1.00
N THR A 129 6.26 -28.71 0.03
CA THR A 129 4.94 -29.29 0.27
C THR A 129 5.05 -30.80 0.14
N SER A 130 5.39 -31.49 1.22
CA SER A 130 5.08 -32.91 1.33
C SER A 130 3.57 -32.99 1.47
N THR A 131 2.89 -33.28 0.36
CA THR A 131 1.49 -33.71 0.39
C THR A 131 1.39 -34.94 1.26
N ASN A 132 0.55 -34.89 2.28
CA ASN A 132 0.26 -35.97 3.21
C ASN A 132 -0.53 -37.13 2.53
N GLU A 133 -0.47 -37.25 1.21
CA GLU A 133 -1.15 -38.25 0.38
C GLU A 133 -0.43 -39.62 0.33
N GLY A 134 0.24 -39.99 1.38
CA GLY A 134 0.90 -41.30 1.47
C GLY A 134 0.87 -41.95 2.86
N ARG A 135 0.15 -41.37 3.81
CA ARG A 135 -0.02 -41.98 5.13
C ARG A 135 -1.42 -42.52 5.37
N SER A 136 -1.89 -43.39 4.44
CA SER A 136 -2.88 -44.36 4.79
C SER A 136 -2.16 -45.54 5.46
N ASP A 137 -2.66 -45.93 6.66
CA ASP A 137 -2.34 -47.14 7.42
C ASP A 137 -1.05 -47.19 8.25
N GLN A 138 -0.90 -46.29 9.20
CA GLN A 138 -0.32 -46.67 10.47
C GLN A 138 -1.14 -46.08 11.64
N ARG A 139 -2.27 -46.73 11.92
CA ARG A 139 -2.96 -46.52 13.21
C ARG A 139 -2.02 -46.95 14.33
N PRO A 140 -1.75 -46.15 15.34
CA PRO A 140 -0.96 -46.58 16.50
C PRO A 140 -1.67 -47.72 17.19
N LYS A 141 -1.03 -48.89 17.27
CA LYS A 141 -1.52 -50.04 18.03
C LYS A 141 -1.71 -49.62 19.48
N LYS A 142 -2.94 -49.70 19.95
CA LYS A 142 -3.29 -49.45 21.36
C LYS A 142 -2.39 -50.29 22.28
N PRO A 143 -1.81 -49.72 23.35
CA PRO A 143 -1.01 -50.49 24.31
C PRO A 143 -1.88 -51.58 24.95
N LYS A 144 -1.38 -52.81 24.91
CA LYS A 144 -2.01 -53.95 25.58
C LYS A 144 -2.00 -53.67 27.08
N VAL A 145 -3.16 -53.49 27.67
CA VAL A 145 -3.35 -53.45 29.13
C VAL A 145 -2.99 -54.83 29.70
N ARG A 146 -1.87 -54.90 30.41
CA ARG A 146 -1.50 -56.05 31.23
C ARG A 146 -2.51 -56.16 32.34
N LYS A 147 -3.41 -57.18 32.27
CA LYS A 147 -4.24 -57.62 33.40
C LYS A 147 -3.30 -58.19 34.45
N ASN A 148 -3.05 -57.45 35.50
CA ASN A 148 -2.42 -57.97 36.71
C ASN A 148 -3.52 -58.73 37.46
N ARG A 149 -3.43 -60.08 37.36
CA ARG A 149 -4.16 -61.03 38.18
C ARG A 149 -3.28 -61.30 39.38
N GLY A 150 -3.59 -60.80 40.52
CA GLY A 150 -2.80 -61.03 41.74
C GLY A 150 -3.60 -60.53 42.95
N GLN A 151 -4.38 -61.37 43.44
CA GLN A 151 -4.53 -61.85 44.81
C GLN A 151 -5.10 -60.88 45.85
N ARG A 152 -6.36 -61.12 46.08
CA ARG A 152 -7.03 -60.74 47.32
C ARG A 152 -6.44 -61.58 48.46
N ASN A 153 -5.97 -60.95 49.48
CA ASN A 153 -5.98 -61.48 50.83
C ASN A 153 -6.49 -60.41 51.79
N LEU A 154 -7.71 -60.61 52.25
CA LEU A 154 -8.20 -59.98 53.43
C LEU A 154 -7.80 -60.89 54.61
N PRO A 155 -7.46 -60.34 55.77
CA PRO A 155 -8.11 -60.81 56.93
C PRO A 155 -8.72 -59.72 57.81
N TRP A 156 -9.79 -60.07 58.35
CA TRP A 156 -10.60 -59.47 59.39
C TRP A 156 -9.86 -59.24 60.71
N ARG A 157 -9.93 -58.01 61.26
CA ARG A 157 -10.41 -57.72 62.62
C ARG A 157 -10.42 -56.20 62.85
#